data_a54fe543e60641d8c3d791503e6d6928
#
_entry.id   a54fe543e60641d8c3d791503e6d6928
#
_cell.length_a   1.000
_cell.length_b   1.000
_cell.length_c   1.000
_cell.angle_alpha   90.00
_cell.angle_beta   90.00
_cell.angle_gamma   90.00
#
_symmetry.space_group_name_H-M   'P 1'
#
loop_
_entity.id
_entity.type
_entity.pdbx_description
1 polymer ?
#
loop_
_entity_poly.entity_id
_entity_poly.type
_entity_poly.pdbx_seq_one_letter_code
_entity_poly.pdbx_strand_id
1 'polypeptide(L)'
;MSKKIRSTTILGIVYNGTAALGGDGQVSIGNTIMKHNALKIRKLADGKVICGFAGGAADAFALIERFEDKLQQYRGNVSRAAVELAKEWRTDKILRRLEAMLAVVSIDTALIVSGNGDVIEPDDKIVAIGSGGMYALAAARMLKKYGKLSAKEIAEEALKTASDICIYTNDKINVEVIE
;
A
#
# COMPACT_ATOMS: atom_id res chain seq x y z
N MET A 1 -0.22 22.95 17.43
CA MET A 1 -0.81 21.98 16.48
C MET A 1 0.31 21.25 15.79
N SER A 2 0.47 19.94 16.04
CA SER A 2 1.45 19.11 15.33
C SER A 2 1.07 19.08 13.85
N LYS A 3 1.94 19.55 12.96
CA LYS A 3 1.75 19.44 11.51
C LYS A 3 1.90 17.96 11.16
N LYS A 4 0.77 17.26 10.94
CA LYS A 4 0.79 15.86 10.49
C LYS A 4 1.53 15.76 9.14
N ILE A 5 2.48 14.84 9.06
CA ILE A 5 3.04 14.41 7.78
C ILE A 5 1.90 13.70 7.04
N ARG A 6 1.52 14.27 5.91
CA ARG A 6 0.52 13.65 5.01
C ARG A 6 1.18 13.56 3.65
N SER A 7 1.16 12.42 3.09
CA SER A 7 1.34 12.21 1.65
C SER A 7 1.71 10.78 1.37
N THR A 8 0.75 10.05 0.99
CA THR A 8 0.99 8.73 0.42
C THR A 8 -0.27 8.34 -0.32
N THR A 9 -0.10 7.85 -1.53
CA THR A 9 -1.12 7.13 -2.24
C THR A 9 -0.52 5.83 -2.71
N ILE A 10 -1.08 4.73 -2.27
CA ILE A 10 -0.70 3.37 -2.67
C ILE A 10 -1.92 2.72 -3.30
N LEU A 11 -1.70 2.01 -4.39
CA LEU A 11 -2.69 1.14 -5.03
C LEU A 11 -2.06 -0.21 -5.35
N GLY A 12 -2.73 -1.28 -4.97
CA GLY A 12 -2.38 -2.65 -5.33
C GLY A 12 -3.54 -3.35 -6.03
N ILE A 13 -3.24 -4.24 -6.95
CA ILE A 13 -4.21 -5.03 -7.70
C ILE A 13 -3.65 -6.41 -8.01
N VAL A 14 -4.50 -7.45 -7.89
CA VAL A 14 -4.25 -8.78 -8.45
C VAL A 14 -5.24 -9.01 -9.58
N TYR A 15 -4.72 -9.22 -10.78
CA TYR A 15 -5.54 -9.33 -11.98
C TYR A 15 -4.86 -10.18 -13.05
N ASN A 16 -5.59 -11.15 -13.61
CA ASN A 16 -5.11 -12.03 -14.69
C ASN A 16 -3.77 -12.73 -14.39
N GLY A 17 -3.60 -13.25 -13.15
CA GLY A 17 -2.40 -13.96 -12.76
C GLY A 17 -1.17 -13.07 -12.49
N THR A 18 -1.34 -11.77 -12.45
CA THR A 18 -0.30 -10.78 -12.16
C THR A 18 -0.71 -9.94 -10.96
N ALA A 19 0.21 -9.69 -10.05
CA ALA A 19 0.04 -8.73 -8.97
C ALA A 19 0.87 -7.47 -9.24
N ALA A 20 0.28 -6.30 -9.08
CA ALA A 20 0.97 -5.03 -9.17
C ALA A 20 0.65 -4.17 -7.94
N LEU A 21 1.65 -3.48 -7.41
CA LEU A 21 1.46 -2.48 -6.37
C LEU A 21 2.32 -1.27 -6.68
N GLY A 22 1.70 -0.10 -6.64
CA GLY A 22 2.35 1.16 -6.94
C GLY A 22 2.10 2.22 -5.88
N GLY A 23 2.92 3.24 -5.90
CA GLY A 23 2.78 4.42 -5.06
C GLY A 23 3.34 5.67 -5.70
N ASP A 24 2.86 6.82 -5.25
CA ASP A 24 3.39 8.12 -5.62
C ASP A 24 4.66 8.47 -4.82
N GLY A 25 5.41 9.47 -5.27
CA GLY A 25 6.68 9.90 -4.64
C GLY A 25 6.57 11.09 -3.69
N GLN A 26 5.39 11.69 -3.49
CA GLN A 26 5.28 12.94 -2.73
C GLN A 26 5.40 12.72 -1.21
N VAL A 27 6.18 13.59 -0.55
CA VAL A 27 6.18 13.76 0.92
C VAL A 27 5.86 15.20 1.23
N SER A 28 4.83 15.44 2.04
CA SER A 28 4.40 16.79 2.44
C SER A 28 4.34 16.93 3.97
N ILE A 29 4.62 18.13 4.45
CA ILE A 29 4.39 18.53 5.85
C ILE A 29 3.40 19.70 5.83
N GLY A 30 2.18 19.46 6.31
CA GLY A 30 1.09 20.40 6.15
C GLY A 30 0.82 20.67 4.67
N ASN A 31 1.00 21.91 4.23
CA ASN A 31 0.75 22.35 2.84
C ASN A 31 2.05 22.52 2.02
N THR A 32 3.19 21.98 2.51
CA THR A 32 4.48 22.15 1.85
C THR A 32 5.01 20.80 1.39
N ILE A 33 5.38 20.69 0.11
CA ILE A 33 6.02 19.50 -0.45
C ILE A 33 7.51 19.51 -0.03
N MET A 34 7.94 18.42 0.59
CA MET A 34 9.31 18.24 1.06
C MET A 34 10.13 17.33 0.17
N LYS A 35 9.48 16.39 -0.54
CA LYS A 35 10.15 15.44 -1.44
C LYS A 35 9.18 15.00 -2.53
N HIS A 36 9.71 14.74 -3.74
CA HIS A 36 8.90 14.37 -4.92
C HIS A 36 9.03 12.90 -5.35
N ASN A 37 10.06 12.19 -4.90
CA ASN A 37 10.43 10.84 -5.36
C ASN A 37 10.80 9.91 -4.20
N ALA A 38 9.97 9.87 -3.18
CA ALA A 38 10.08 8.88 -2.12
C ALA A 38 9.62 7.49 -2.62
N LEU A 39 10.38 6.46 -2.26
CA LEU A 39 9.97 5.08 -2.47
C LEU A 39 9.12 4.63 -1.29
N LYS A 40 7.86 4.26 -1.56
CA LYS A 40 6.86 3.90 -0.56
C LYS A 40 6.43 2.43 -0.64
N ILE A 41 7.07 1.68 -1.53
CA ILE A 41 6.81 0.26 -1.75
C ILE A 41 8.09 -0.55 -1.62
N ARG A 42 7.97 -1.81 -1.22
CA ARG A 42 9.07 -2.77 -1.07
C ARG A 42 8.67 -4.17 -1.47
N LYS A 43 9.60 -4.88 -2.10
CA LYS A 43 9.50 -6.33 -2.31
C LYS A 43 10.02 -7.06 -1.08
N LEU A 44 9.29 -8.08 -0.65
CA LEU A 44 9.57 -8.95 0.49
C LEU A 44 9.54 -10.41 0.04
N ALA A 45 10.02 -11.32 0.88
CA ALA A 45 9.97 -12.76 0.64
C ALA A 45 10.52 -13.15 -0.76
N ASP A 46 11.76 -12.73 -1.05
CA ASP A 46 12.44 -12.96 -2.33
C ASP A 46 11.63 -12.49 -3.55
N GLY A 47 10.92 -11.37 -3.40
CA GLY A 47 10.13 -10.75 -4.46
C GLY A 47 8.74 -11.34 -4.67
N LYS A 48 8.30 -12.28 -3.83
CA LYS A 48 6.97 -12.92 -3.92
C LYS A 48 5.84 -12.11 -3.29
N VAL A 49 6.19 -11.08 -2.52
CA VAL A 49 5.25 -10.17 -1.86
C VAL A 49 5.69 -8.75 -2.10
N ILE A 50 4.76 -7.86 -2.40
CA ILE A 50 5.00 -6.41 -2.45
C ILE A 50 4.17 -5.76 -1.35
N CYS A 51 4.81 -4.90 -0.57
CA CYS A 51 4.18 -4.15 0.50
C CYS A 51 4.35 -2.64 0.26
N GLY A 52 3.29 -1.89 0.47
CA GLY A 52 3.28 -0.43 0.47
C GLY A 52 2.67 0.10 1.77
N PHE A 53 3.03 1.32 2.15
CA PHE A 53 2.56 1.89 3.41
C PHE A 53 2.03 3.32 3.24
N ALA A 54 1.10 3.69 4.11
CA ALA A 54 0.63 5.05 4.32
C ALA A 54 0.75 5.39 5.80
N GLY A 55 1.43 6.51 6.11
CA GLY A 55 1.71 6.95 7.49
C GLY A 55 3.08 7.57 7.64
N GLY A 56 3.59 7.66 8.86
CA GLY A 56 4.94 8.15 9.14
C GLY A 56 6.02 7.19 8.62
N ALA A 57 7.09 7.72 8.02
CA ALA A 57 8.14 6.88 7.42
C ALA A 57 8.83 5.95 8.44
N ALA A 58 9.10 6.45 9.65
CA ALA A 58 9.73 5.63 10.70
C ALA A 58 8.83 4.48 11.14
N ASP A 59 7.52 4.75 11.27
CA ASP A 59 6.52 3.77 11.66
C ASP A 59 6.37 2.69 10.58
N ALA A 60 6.41 3.11 9.32
CA ALA A 60 6.34 2.23 8.17
C ALA A 60 7.47 1.20 8.13
N PHE A 61 8.71 1.63 8.37
CA PHE A 61 9.86 0.74 8.36
C PHE A 61 9.73 -0.34 9.44
N ALA A 62 9.38 0.04 10.66
CA ALA A 62 9.19 -0.90 11.76
C ALA A 62 8.10 -1.94 11.47
N LEU A 63 6.99 -1.52 10.83
CA LEU A 63 5.90 -2.42 10.47
C LEU A 63 6.27 -3.37 9.34
N ILE A 64 7.00 -2.88 8.32
CA ILE A 64 7.45 -3.72 7.20
C ILE A 64 8.44 -4.78 7.69
N GLU A 65 9.40 -4.43 8.54
CA GLU A 65 10.34 -5.39 9.13
C GLU A 65 9.59 -6.48 9.93
N ARG A 66 8.65 -6.09 10.78
CA ARG A 66 7.84 -7.05 11.53
C ARG A 66 6.96 -7.93 10.62
N PHE A 67 6.45 -7.37 9.52
CA PHE A 67 5.69 -8.15 8.56
C PHE A 67 6.58 -9.18 7.85
N GLU A 68 7.80 -8.80 7.49
CA GLU A 68 8.78 -9.72 6.90
C GLU A 68 9.14 -10.87 7.85
N ASP A 69 9.35 -10.58 9.14
CA ASP A 69 9.56 -11.60 10.17
C ASP A 69 8.38 -12.58 10.24
N LYS A 70 7.13 -12.07 10.17
CA LYS A 70 5.93 -12.93 10.13
C LYS A 70 5.87 -13.76 8.85
N LEU A 71 6.20 -13.18 7.70
CA LEU A 71 6.27 -13.95 6.44
C LEU A 71 7.26 -15.11 6.55
N GLN A 72 8.44 -14.90 7.14
CA GLN A 72 9.42 -15.97 7.37
C GLN A 72 8.88 -17.01 8.36
N GLN A 73 8.33 -16.57 9.49
CA GLN A 73 7.77 -17.45 10.53
C GLN A 73 6.64 -18.34 9.99
N TYR A 74 5.80 -17.80 9.10
CA TYR A 74 4.65 -18.50 8.53
C TYR A 74 4.91 -19.01 7.11
N ARG A 75 6.18 -19.20 6.71
CA ARG A 75 6.62 -19.82 5.46
C ARG A 75 5.99 -19.17 4.22
N GLY A 76 5.89 -17.85 4.21
CA GLY A 76 5.35 -17.07 3.10
C GLY A 76 3.82 -17.03 3.02
N ASN A 77 3.09 -17.55 4.01
CA ASN A 77 1.63 -17.42 4.06
C ASN A 77 1.24 -15.98 4.39
N VAL A 78 0.88 -15.21 3.36
CA VAL A 78 0.63 -13.76 3.43
C VAL A 78 -0.55 -13.45 4.35
N SER A 79 -1.67 -14.14 4.21
CA SER A 79 -2.88 -13.90 5.02
C SER A 79 -2.62 -14.21 6.50
N ARG A 80 -1.92 -15.31 6.80
CA ARG A 80 -1.56 -15.65 8.18
C ARG A 80 -0.60 -14.63 8.78
N ALA A 81 0.45 -14.24 8.04
CA ALA A 81 1.42 -13.24 8.47
C ALA A 81 0.74 -11.90 8.77
N ALA A 82 -0.21 -11.48 7.93
CA ALA A 82 -0.97 -10.25 8.12
C ALA A 82 -1.85 -10.28 9.38
N VAL A 83 -2.55 -11.38 9.63
CA VAL A 83 -3.37 -11.55 10.84
C VAL A 83 -2.51 -11.51 12.11
N GLU A 84 -1.37 -12.18 12.11
CA GLU A 84 -0.48 -12.20 13.28
C GLU A 84 0.20 -10.83 13.50
N LEU A 85 0.55 -10.11 12.42
CA LEU A 85 1.00 -8.72 12.53
C LEU A 85 -0.10 -7.82 13.12
N ALA A 86 -1.33 -7.93 12.64
CA ALA A 86 -2.46 -7.13 13.11
C ALA A 86 -2.73 -7.35 14.60
N LYS A 87 -2.67 -8.59 15.07
CA LYS A 87 -2.79 -8.93 16.51
C LYS A 87 -1.67 -8.29 17.34
N GLU A 88 -0.43 -8.40 16.88
CA GLU A 88 0.73 -7.80 17.54
C GLU A 88 0.61 -6.28 17.55
N TRP A 89 0.25 -5.67 16.41
CA TRP A 89 0.09 -4.22 16.27
C TRP A 89 -0.93 -3.68 17.26
N ARG A 90 -2.07 -4.35 17.42
CA ARG A 90 -3.13 -3.95 18.35
C ARG A 90 -2.72 -4.08 19.82
N THR A 91 -1.93 -5.10 20.18
CA THR A 91 -1.61 -5.45 21.57
C THR A 91 -0.33 -4.81 22.08
N ASP A 92 0.63 -4.54 21.21
CA ASP A 92 1.90 -3.90 21.59
C ASP A 92 1.68 -2.42 21.95
N LYS A 93 2.22 -2.01 23.09
CA LYS A 93 2.05 -0.65 23.65
C LYS A 93 2.67 0.45 22.77
N ILE A 94 3.69 0.11 22.01
CA ILE A 94 4.40 1.02 21.11
C ILE A 94 3.69 1.02 19.73
N LEU A 95 3.52 -0.16 19.14
CA LEU A 95 2.94 -0.30 17.80
C LEU A 95 1.52 0.26 17.69
N ARG A 96 0.67 0.04 18.69
CA ARG A 96 -0.72 0.53 18.67
C ARG A 96 -0.86 2.06 18.60
N ARG A 97 0.25 2.80 18.81
CA ARG A 97 0.28 4.27 18.67
C ARG A 97 0.60 4.72 17.24
N LEU A 98 0.98 3.79 16.37
CA LEU A 98 1.35 4.09 15.00
C LEU A 98 0.10 4.32 14.17
N GLU A 99 -0.04 5.52 13.62
CA GLU A 99 -1.09 5.86 12.66
C GLU A 99 -0.61 5.48 11.24
N ALA A 100 -0.69 4.21 10.89
CA ALA A 100 -0.24 3.71 9.59
C ALA A 100 -1.20 2.66 9.04
N MET A 101 -1.07 2.38 7.76
CA MET A 101 -1.72 1.28 7.06
C MET A 101 -0.71 0.61 6.14
N LEU A 102 -0.82 -0.69 5.99
CA LEU A 102 -0.07 -1.47 4.99
C LEU A 102 -1.03 -1.97 3.91
N ALA A 103 -0.63 -1.85 2.65
CA ALA A 103 -1.22 -2.56 1.53
C ALA A 103 -0.24 -3.65 1.10
N VAL A 104 -0.72 -4.87 0.96
CA VAL A 104 0.10 -6.03 0.64
C VAL A 104 -0.51 -6.76 -0.55
N VAL A 105 0.32 -7.12 -1.52
CA VAL A 105 -0.08 -7.97 -2.64
C VAL A 105 0.91 -9.13 -2.82
N SER A 106 0.37 -10.28 -3.17
CA SER A 106 1.10 -11.44 -3.71
C SER A 106 0.39 -11.90 -4.97
N ILE A 107 0.84 -12.97 -5.61
CA ILE A 107 0.27 -13.45 -6.86
C ILE A 107 -1.24 -13.74 -6.79
N ASP A 108 -1.76 -14.06 -5.63
CA ASP A 108 -3.15 -14.46 -5.40
C ASP A 108 -3.89 -13.65 -4.32
N THR A 109 -3.17 -12.82 -3.57
CA THR A 109 -3.68 -12.13 -2.38
C THR A 109 -3.48 -10.63 -2.48
N ALA A 110 -4.53 -9.85 -2.17
CA ALA A 110 -4.45 -8.40 -2.00
C ALA A 110 -5.16 -8.03 -0.70
N LEU A 111 -4.45 -7.41 0.27
CA LEU A 111 -5.04 -7.08 1.56
C LEU A 111 -4.52 -5.77 2.14
N ILE A 112 -5.30 -5.20 3.05
CA ILE A 112 -4.94 -4.03 3.86
C ILE A 112 -4.84 -4.46 5.30
N VAL A 113 -3.77 -4.03 5.98
CA VAL A 113 -3.60 -4.17 7.43
C VAL A 113 -3.64 -2.79 8.07
N SER A 114 -4.49 -2.60 9.07
CA SER A 114 -4.61 -1.33 9.79
C SER A 114 -4.06 -1.41 11.22
N GLY A 115 -3.69 -0.26 11.78
CA GLY A 115 -3.26 -0.13 13.17
C GLY A 115 -4.36 -0.47 14.20
N ASN A 116 -5.62 -0.54 13.78
CA ASN A 116 -6.73 -0.97 14.63
C ASN A 116 -6.83 -2.50 14.75
N GLY A 117 -5.99 -3.24 14.01
CA GLY A 117 -5.99 -4.70 13.98
C GLY A 117 -6.88 -5.29 12.89
N ASP A 118 -7.37 -4.46 11.95
CA ASP A 118 -8.16 -4.97 10.83
C ASP A 118 -7.26 -5.57 9.75
N VAL A 119 -7.69 -6.70 9.19
CA VAL A 119 -7.12 -7.28 7.98
C VAL A 119 -8.27 -7.42 6.99
N ILE A 120 -8.20 -6.64 5.90
CA ILE A 120 -9.27 -6.57 4.91
C ILE A 120 -8.75 -7.10 3.58
N GLU A 121 -9.37 -8.13 3.05
CA GLU A 121 -9.14 -8.64 1.70
C GLU A 121 -10.35 -8.30 0.83
N PRO A 122 -10.27 -7.30 -0.08
CA PRO A 122 -11.38 -6.93 -0.94
C PRO A 122 -11.71 -8.02 -1.97
N ASP A 123 -13.00 -8.22 -2.25
CA ASP A 123 -13.48 -9.25 -3.19
C ASP A 123 -12.95 -9.03 -4.61
N ASP A 124 -12.73 -7.79 -5.01
CA ASP A 124 -12.22 -7.41 -6.32
C ASP A 124 -10.69 -7.43 -6.41
N LYS A 125 -10.00 -7.82 -5.32
CA LYS A 125 -8.53 -7.87 -5.25
C LYS A 125 -7.85 -6.54 -5.60
N ILE A 126 -8.50 -5.40 -5.27
CA ILE A 126 -7.92 -4.06 -5.41
C ILE A 126 -7.84 -3.43 -4.03
N VAL A 127 -6.64 -3.03 -3.62
CA VAL A 127 -6.37 -2.36 -2.35
C VAL A 127 -5.84 -0.96 -2.59
N ALA A 128 -6.30 0.00 -1.80
CA ALA A 128 -5.79 1.36 -1.88
C ALA A 128 -5.76 2.00 -0.50
N ILE A 129 -4.68 2.71 -0.20
CA ILE A 129 -4.46 3.39 1.08
C ILE A 129 -3.87 4.79 0.87
N GLY A 130 -4.00 5.63 1.88
CA GLY A 130 -3.45 6.97 1.89
C GLY A 130 -4.39 8.03 1.32
N SER A 131 -3.89 9.26 1.20
CA SER A 131 -4.70 10.46 0.91
C SER A 131 -5.42 10.41 -0.44
N GLY A 132 -4.76 9.93 -1.49
CA GLY A 132 -5.33 9.76 -2.83
C GLY A 132 -5.93 8.36 -3.07
N GLY A 133 -5.91 7.48 -2.06
CA GLY A 133 -6.28 6.07 -2.22
C GLY A 133 -7.67 5.86 -2.79
N MET A 134 -8.67 6.61 -2.33
CA MET A 134 -10.05 6.44 -2.80
C MET A 134 -10.23 6.88 -4.26
N TYR A 135 -9.49 7.88 -4.73
CA TYR A 135 -9.49 8.28 -6.14
C TYR A 135 -8.84 7.19 -7.00
N ALA A 136 -7.69 6.68 -6.58
CA ALA A 136 -7.02 5.59 -7.27
C ALA A 136 -7.88 4.32 -7.29
N LEU A 137 -8.54 3.96 -6.18
CA LEU A 137 -9.45 2.81 -6.11
C LEU A 137 -10.60 2.90 -7.10
N ALA A 138 -11.27 4.06 -7.15
CA ALA A 138 -12.37 4.28 -8.08
C ALA A 138 -11.92 4.17 -9.54
N ALA A 139 -10.78 4.79 -9.89
CA ALA A 139 -10.19 4.70 -11.22
C ALA A 139 -9.80 3.26 -11.58
N ALA A 140 -9.12 2.54 -10.68
CA ALA A 140 -8.70 1.15 -10.91
C ALA A 140 -9.89 0.20 -11.14
N ARG A 141 -10.98 0.37 -10.39
CA ARG A 141 -12.22 -0.40 -10.60
C ARG A 141 -12.83 -0.19 -11.98
N MET A 142 -12.86 1.06 -12.43
CA MET A 142 -13.36 1.38 -13.77
C MET A 142 -12.45 0.86 -14.87
N LEU A 143 -11.14 1.03 -14.74
CA LEU A 143 -10.15 0.51 -15.69
C LEU A 143 -10.18 -1.02 -15.77
N LYS A 144 -10.28 -1.72 -14.62
CA LYS A 144 -10.42 -3.18 -14.57
C LYS A 144 -11.70 -3.67 -15.26
N LYS A 145 -12.82 -2.96 -15.08
CA LYS A 145 -14.13 -3.36 -15.61
C LYS A 145 -14.28 -3.14 -17.11
N TYR A 146 -13.76 -2.04 -17.62
CA TYR A 146 -14.04 -1.58 -19.00
C TYR A 146 -12.79 -1.47 -19.86
N GLY A 147 -11.60 -1.47 -19.28
CA GLY A 147 -10.32 -1.41 -19.99
C GLY A 147 -9.83 -2.76 -20.46
N LYS A 148 -8.76 -2.72 -21.26
CA LYS A 148 -7.99 -3.92 -21.68
C LYS A 148 -6.55 -3.82 -21.21
N LEU A 149 -6.35 -3.25 -20.03
CA LEU A 149 -5.04 -2.95 -19.45
C LEU A 149 -4.56 -4.12 -18.59
N SER A 150 -3.25 -4.28 -18.49
CA SER A 150 -2.59 -5.16 -17.54
C SER A 150 -2.72 -4.64 -16.09
N ALA A 151 -2.43 -5.48 -15.10
CA ALA A 151 -2.41 -5.06 -13.70
C ALA A 151 -1.49 -3.86 -13.45
N LYS A 152 -0.31 -3.85 -14.10
CA LYS A 152 0.64 -2.74 -14.02
C LYS A 152 0.06 -1.45 -14.57
N GLU A 153 -0.48 -1.48 -15.79
CA GLU A 153 -1.06 -0.30 -16.44
C GLU A 153 -2.26 0.25 -15.66
N ILE A 154 -3.11 -0.64 -15.11
CA ILE A 154 -4.22 -0.22 -14.24
C ILE A 154 -3.69 0.53 -13.01
N ALA A 155 -2.65 0.01 -12.36
CA ALA A 155 -2.06 0.66 -11.19
C ALA A 155 -1.45 2.03 -11.55
N GLU A 156 -0.72 2.12 -12.65
CA GLU A 156 -0.10 3.37 -13.12
C GLU A 156 -1.15 4.44 -13.46
N GLU A 157 -2.15 4.11 -14.28
CA GLU A 157 -3.18 5.07 -14.71
C GLU A 157 -4.11 5.49 -13.58
N ALA A 158 -4.43 4.57 -12.66
CA ALA A 158 -5.22 4.90 -11.49
C ALA A 158 -4.49 5.84 -10.52
N LEU A 159 -3.18 5.66 -10.33
CA LEU A 159 -2.36 6.54 -9.51
C LEU A 159 -2.15 7.91 -10.17
N LYS A 160 -2.00 7.98 -11.50
CA LYS A 160 -2.00 9.25 -12.24
C LYS A 160 -3.31 10.00 -12.06
N THR A 161 -4.45 9.32 -12.21
CA THR A 161 -5.77 9.92 -11.97
C THR A 161 -5.88 10.47 -10.55
N ALA A 162 -5.36 9.75 -9.55
CA ALA A 162 -5.32 10.25 -8.17
C ALA A 162 -4.43 11.48 -8.03
N SER A 163 -3.31 11.57 -8.76
CA SER A 163 -2.40 12.73 -8.72
C SER A 163 -3.03 14.00 -9.30
N ASP A 164 -3.93 13.87 -10.26
CA ASP A 164 -4.66 15.01 -10.84
C ASP A 164 -5.72 15.60 -9.90
N ILE A 165 -6.12 14.86 -8.86
CA ILE A 165 -7.20 15.24 -7.94
C ILE A 165 -6.66 15.56 -6.55
N CYS A 166 -5.76 14.72 -6.02
CA CYS A 166 -5.28 14.79 -4.65
C CYS A 166 -4.02 15.65 -4.54
N ILE A 167 -4.11 16.78 -3.85
CA ILE A 167 -2.97 17.69 -3.63
C ILE A 167 -1.79 17.06 -2.86
N TYR A 168 -2.00 15.91 -2.24
CA TYR A 168 -0.99 15.15 -1.50
C TYR A 168 -0.42 13.97 -2.30
N THR A 169 -0.69 13.92 -3.59
CA THR A 169 -0.25 12.86 -4.50
C THR A 169 0.39 13.48 -5.74
N ASN A 170 1.54 13.00 -6.16
CA ASN A 170 2.17 13.48 -7.39
C ASN A 170 2.25 12.39 -8.47
N ASP A 171 2.68 12.79 -9.66
CA ASP A 171 2.83 11.95 -10.86
C ASP A 171 4.12 11.12 -10.91
N LYS A 172 4.96 11.20 -9.87
CA LYS A 172 6.18 10.39 -9.75
C LYS A 172 5.84 9.01 -9.20
N ILE A 173 5.28 8.19 -10.08
CA ILE A 173 4.73 6.88 -9.74
C ILE A 173 5.80 5.81 -9.92
N ASN A 174 5.93 4.93 -8.92
CA ASN A 174 6.70 3.70 -8.98
C ASN A 174 5.76 2.50 -8.82
N VAL A 175 5.86 1.50 -9.70
CA VAL A 175 5.06 0.28 -9.67
C VAL A 175 5.97 -0.94 -9.73
N GLU A 176 5.77 -1.85 -8.80
CA GLU A 176 6.40 -3.18 -8.78
C GLU A 176 5.39 -4.25 -9.17
N VAL A 177 5.88 -5.33 -9.78
CA VAL A 177 5.06 -6.41 -10.35
C VAL A 177 5.58 -7.77 -9.90
N ILE A 178 4.65 -8.72 -9.72
CA ILE A 178 4.88 -10.16 -9.54
C ILE A 178 4.09 -10.87 -10.63
N GLU A 179 4.78 -11.72 -11.38
CA GLU A 179 4.25 -12.60 -12.43
C GLU A 179 4.39 -14.08 -12.05
#